data_5ccc75a5f0b47886d68b55f46a9a8ebd
#
_entry.id   5ccc75a5f0b47886d68b55f46a9a8ebd
#
_cell.length_a   1.000
_cell.length_b   1.000
_cell.length_c   1.000
_cell.angle_alpha   90.00
_cell.angle_beta   90.00
_cell.angle_gamma   90.00
#
_symmetry.space_group_name_H-M   'P 1'
#
loop_
_entity.id
_entity.type
_entity.pdbx_description
1 polymer ?
#
loop_
_entity_poly.entity_id
_entity_poly.type
_entity_poly.pdbx_seq_one_letter_code
_entity_poly.pdbx_strand_id
1 'polypeptide(L)'
;MRIGTSLAEPDGPGALDKLGDEIRRAADDGFASAWISNIFGLEALTALAVAGRHVNGIELGTAVVPTYPRHPAVLAQQALTAALALDGRLALGIGLSHRIVIEDMYGHSFDKPARHMREYLSVLLPLLDGEQASFDGETVHAHIGLTVPRLGRIPVLLAALAPQMLKLAGERADGTVLWMTGPATVRDHIVPSITAAARSAGRPDPRVVCVLPVCVTDDVAASRAAADKVFAIYGQLPSYRAMLDKEGAAGPGDVAVTGDEDAVTAQIAALAAAGVTDFVAGEYARGADKQRTRDLLKSLLA
;
A
#
# COMPACT_ATOMS: atom_id res chain seq x y z
N MET A 1 -8.14 14.20 -5.11
CA MET A 1 -7.24 13.11 -4.66
C MET A 1 -7.17 13.15 -3.14
N ARG A 2 -7.35 12.01 -2.47
CA ARG A 2 -7.17 11.91 -1.00
C ARG A 2 -5.67 11.95 -0.67
N ILE A 3 -5.33 12.51 0.49
CA ILE A 3 -3.95 12.50 0.99
C ILE A 3 -3.90 11.72 2.29
N GLY A 4 -3.03 10.72 2.33
CA GLY A 4 -2.72 9.89 3.49
C GLY A 4 -1.25 9.98 3.89
N THR A 5 -0.88 9.31 4.96
CA THR A 5 0.49 9.21 5.44
C THR A 5 0.93 7.76 5.61
N SER A 6 2.20 7.48 5.37
CA SER A 6 2.82 6.20 5.68
C SER A 6 3.29 6.23 7.13
N LEU A 7 2.89 5.24 7.90
CA LEU A 7 3.31 5.07 9.30
C LEU A 7 4.71 4.46 9.33
N ALA A 8 5.58 5.00 10.15
CA ALA A 8 6.84 4.35 10.45
C ALA A 8 6.57 3.08 11.28
N GLU A 9 7.45 2.07 11.15
CA GLU A 9 7.43 0.92 12.07
C GLU A 9 8.24 1.28 13.32
N PRO A 10 7.58 1.54 14.47
CA PRO A 10 8.31 1.82 15.70
C PRO A 10 8.99 0.55 16.20
N ASP A 11 10.15 0.71 16.82
CA ASP A 11 10.90 -0.37 17.44
C ASP A 11 10.89 -0.32 18.98
N GLY A 12 11.32 -1.44 19.58
CA GLY A 12 11.54 -1.57 21.01
C GLY A 12 10.27 -1.58 21.86
N PRO A 13 10.43 -1.49 23.20
CA PRO A 13 9.32 -1.45 24.14
C PRO A 13 8.39 -0.28 23.85
N GLY A 14 7.06 -0.51 23.93
CA GLY A 14 6.06 0.50 23.65
C GLY A 14 5.85 0.79 22.16
N ALA A 15 6.31 -0.06 21.25
CA ALA A 15 6.12 0.13 19.80
C ALA A 15 4.66 0.30 19.40
N LEU A 16 3.73 -0.46 19.99
CA LEU A 16 2.31 -0.34 19.69
C LEU A 16 1.71 0.99 20.20
N ASP A 17 2.16 1.48 21.35
CA ASP A 17 1.72 2.78 21.89
C ASP A 17 2.21 3.92 20.99
N LYS A 18 3.49 3.88 20.58
CA LYS A 18 4.06 4.85 19.64
C LYS A 18 3.30 4.85 18.30
N LEU A 19 2.95 3.67 17.78
CA LEU A 19 2.15 3.53 16.57
C LEU A 19 0.75 4.14 16.78
N GLY A 20 0.12 3.91 17.92
CA GLY A 20 -1.17 4.52 18.28
C GLY A 20 -1.11 6.04 18.33
N ASP A 21 -0.02 6.60 18.86
CA ASP A 21 0.20 8.05 18.89
C ASP A 21 0.43 8.63 17.48
N GLU A 22 1.12 7.90 16.59
CA GLU A 22 1.29 8.31 15.19
C GLU A 22 -0.05 8.29 14.43
N ILE A 23 -0.87 7.24 14.62
CA ILE A 23 -2.20 7.14 14.00
C ILE A 23 -3.10 8.29 14.51
N ARG A 24 -3.10 8.56 15.82
CA ARG A 24 -3.87 9.66 16.41
C ARG A 24 -3.43 11.00 15.84
N ARG A 25 -2.12 11.25 15.78
CA ARG A 25 -1.58 12.48 15.20
C ARG A 25 -1.97 12.63 13.73
N ALA A 26 -1.97 11.54 12.94
CA ALA A 26 -2.40 11.58 11.55
C ALA A 26 -3.90 11.92 11.43
N ALA A 27 -4.74 11.37 12.31
CA ALA A 27 -6.18 11.70 12.36
C ALA A 27 -6.42 13.15 12.78
N ASP A 28 -5.73 13.63 13.82
CA ASP A 28 -5.84 15.01 14.33
C ASP A 28 -5.35 16.04 13.31
N ASP A 29 -4.34 15.70 12.51
CA ASP A 29 -3.86 16.52 11.41
C ASP A 29 -4.80 16.55 10.20
N GLY A 30 -5.80 15.65 10.12
CA GLY A 30 -6.81 15.59 9.07
C GLY A 30 -6.48 14.68 7.89
N PHE A 31 -5.46 13.82 7.98
CA PHE A 31 -5.16 12.86 6.91
C PHE A 31 -6.32 11.91 6.67
N ALA A 32 -6.63 11.66 5.40
CA ALA A 32 -7.72 10.76 5.01
C ALA A 32 -7.44 9.29 5.34
N SER A 33 -6.15 8.91 5.37
CA SER A 33 -5.72 7.52 5.62
C SER A 33 -4.31 7.45 6.18
N ALA A 34 -4.01 6.38 6.93
CA ALA A 34 -2.68 6.04 7.37
C ALA A 34 -2.36 4.58 7.03
N TRP A 35 -1.16 4.34 6.50
CA TRP A 35 -0.78 3.05 5.91
C TRP A 35 0.49 2.50 6.55
N ILE A 36 0.48 1.20 6.86
CA ILE A 36 1.65 0.50 7.39
C ILE A 36 2.09 -0.62 6.44
N SER A 37 3.39 -0.77 6.24
CA SER A 37 3.97 -1.92 5.54
C SER A 37 3.99 -3.15 6.45
N ASN A 38 4.03 -4.35 5.86
CA ASN A 38 4.25 -5.60 6.58
C ASN A 38 5.54 -6.23 6.07
N ILE A 39 6.66 -5.83 6.66
CA ILE A 39 7.98 -6.35 6.29
C ILE A 39 8.42 -7.38 7.34
N PHE A 40 9.31 -7.02 8.26
CA PHE A 40 9.85 -7.93 9.28
C PHE A 40 9.68 -7.39 10.71
N GLY A 41 9.04 -6.24 10.87
CA GLY A 41 8.72 -5.63 12.15
C GLY A 41 7.36 -6.07 12.68
N LEU A 42 6.51 -5.11 13.04
CA LEU A 42 5.17 -5.39 13.53
C LEU A 42 4.30 -6.05 12.43
N GLU A 43 3.53 -7.06 12.81
CA GLU A 43 2.53 -7.65 11.91
C GLU A 43 1.39 -6.62 11.71
N ALA A 44 1.20 -6.21 10.46
CA ALA A 44 0.43 -5.02 10.13
C ALA A 44 -1.03 -5.05 10.61
N LEU A 45 -1.76 -6.16 10.41
CA LEU A 45 -3.16 -6.26 10.80
C LEU A 45 -3.34 -6.26 12.32
N THR A 46 -2.49 -6.98 13.04
CA THR A 46 -2.49 -6.99 14.50
C THR A 46 -2.12 -5.61 15.05
N ALA A 47 -1.07 -5.00 14.48
CA ALA A 47 -0.62 -3.68 14.90
C ALA A 47 -1.71 -2.61 14.70
N LEU A 48 -2.36 -2.59 13.55
CA LEU A 48 -3.47 -1.66 13.28
C LEU A 48 -4.67 -1.93 14.19
N ALA A 49 -5.04 -3.20 14.40
CA ALA A 49 -6.17 -3.55 15.27
C ALA A 49 -5.95 -3.10 16.73
N VAL A 50 -4.71 -3.21 17.23
CA VAL A 50 -4.38 -2.79 18.61
C VAL A 50 -4.21 -1.27 18.69
N ALA A 51 -3.37 -0.69 17.84
CA ALA A 51 -2.97 0.72 17.91
C ALA A 51 -4.07 1.68 17.40
N GLY A 52 -4.84 1.24 16.37
CA GLY A 52 -5.86 2.07 15.72
C GLY A 52 -7.27 1.97 16.33
N ARG A 53 -7.48 1.04 17.27
CA ARG A 53 -8.83 0.73 17.81
C ARG A 53 -9.58 1.93 18.35
N HIS A 54 -8.90 2.86 19.01
CA HIS A 54 -9.51 4.00 19.70
C HIS A 54 -9.27 5.33 18.97
N VAL A 55 -8.82 5.30 17.73
CA VAL A 55 -8.66 6.47 16.87
C VAL A 55 -9.75 6.47 15.82
N ASN A 56 -10.53 7.54 15.73
CA ASN A 56 -11.63 7.68 14.78
C ASN A 56 -11.25 8.60 13.61
N GLY A 57 -12.07 8.62 12.55
CA GLY A 57 -11.97 9.61 11.47
C GLY A 57 -10.88 9.40 10.45
N ILE A 58 -10.14 8.28 10.52
CA ILE A 58 -9.07 7.95 9.57
C ILE A 58 -9.19 6.52 9.07
N GLU A 59 -9.03 6.29 7.77
CA GLU A 59 -8.92 4.95 7.19
C GLU A 59 -7.53 4.38 7.49
N LEU A 60 -7.45 3.12 7.87
CA LEU A 60 -6.19 2.43 8.16
C LEU A 60 -5.93 1.33 7.14
N GLY A 61 -4.79 1.39 6.47
CA GLY A 61 -4.46 0.48 5.38
C GLY A 61 -3.16 -0.28 5.58
N THR A 62 -3.07 -1.43 4.91
CA THR A 62 -1.81 -2.18 4.80
C THR A 62 -1.18 -1.96 3.42
N ALA A 63 0.14 -1.69 3.38
CA ALA A 63 0.87 -1.40 2.15
C ALA A 63 2.20 -2.19 2.06
N VAL A 64 2.19 -3.52 1.96
CA VAL A 64 1.06 -4.45 1.84
C VAL A 64 1.35 -5.74 2.61
N VAL A 65 0.31 -6.54 2.94
CA VAL A 65 0.49 -7.86 3.57
C VAL A 65 0.94 -8.88 2.52
N PRO A 66 2.04 -9.63 2.75
CA PRO A 66 2.48 -10.72 1.85
C PRO A 66 1.52 -11.91 1.87
N THR A 67 1.21 -12.44 0.67
CA THR A 67 0.25 -13.55 0.52
C THR A 67 0.86 -14.93 0.76
N TYR A 68 2.11 -15.15 0.38
CA TYR A 68 2.74 -16.49 0.45
C TYR A 68 2.83 -17.08 1.86
N PRO A 69 3.20 -16.32 2.91
CA PRO A 69 3.31 -16.88 4.26
C PRO A 69 1.95 -17.11 4.95
N ARG A 70 0.84 -16.71 4.33
CA ARG A 70 -0.50 -16.80 4.91
C ARG A 70 -1.48 -17.48 3.98
N HIS A 71 -2.17 -18.48 4.46
CA HIS A 71 -3.31 -19.04 3.74
C HIS A 71 -4.43 -17.98 3.60
N PRO A 72 -5.12 -17.86 2.44
CA PRO A 72 -6.12 -16.82 2.22
C PRO A 72 -7.28 -16.87 3.23
N ALA A 73 -7.68 -18.04 3.70
CA ALA A 73 -8.70 -18.15 4.75
C ALA A 73 -8.23 -17.56 6.10
N VAL A 74 -6.95 -17.76 6.44
CA VAL A 74 -6.36 -17.16 7.65
C VAL A 74 -6.30 -15.64 7.51
N LEU A 75 -5.89 -15.14 6.35
CA LEU A 75 -5.87 -13.70 6.09
C LEU A 75 -7.28 -13.09 6.13
N ALA A 76 -8.28 -13.78 5.56
CA ALA A 76 -9.68 -13.32 5.63
C ALA A 76 -10.15 -13.20 7.09
N GLN A 77 -9.88 -14.21 7.91
CA GLN A 77 -10.23 -14.20 9.33
C GLN A 77 -9.53 -13.05 10.09
N GLN A 78 -8.24 -12.85 9.85
CA GLN A 78 -7.47 -11.74 10.44
C GLN A 78 -8.02 -10.37 10.00
N ALA A 79 -8.26 -10.18 8.69
CA ALA A 79 -8.76 -8.93 8.16
C ALA A 79 -10.16 -8.58 8.68
N LEU A 80 -11.07 -9.55 8.75
CA LEU A 80 -12.40 -9.37 9.35
C LEU A 80 -12.30 -9.00 10.84
N THR A 81 -11.42 -9.66 11.58
CA THR A 81 -11.19 -9.34 13.01
C THR A 81 -10.60 -7.95 13.19
N ALA A 82 -9.60 -7.58 12.36
CA ALA A 82 -9.03 -6.25 12.38
C ALA A 82 -10.06 -5.16 12.00
N ALA A 83 -10.90 -5.43 10.99
CA ALA A 83 -11.98 -4.54 10.59
C ALA A 83 -12.99 -4.30 11.73
N LEU A 84 -13.34 -5.34 12.51
CA LEU A 84 -14.16 -5.20 13.72
C LEU A 84 -13.48 -4.30 14.76
N ALA A 85 -12.20 -4.52 15.02
CA ALA A 85 -11.45 -3.70 15.97
C ALA A 85 -11.33 -2.23 15.53
N LEU A 86 -11.34 -1.98 14.22
CA LEU A 86 -11.22 -0.67 13.59
C LEU A 86 -12.56 -0.04 13.19
N ASP A 87 -13.67 -0.63 13.58
CA ASP A 87 -15.01 -0.11 13.28
C ASP A 87 -15.26 0.09 11.77
N GLY A 88 -14.82 -0.91 10.96
CA GLY A 88 -14.98 -0.93 9.50
C GLY A 88 -13.99 -0.04 8.72
N ARG A 89 -13.02 0.61 9.36
CA ARG A 89 -12.07 1.54 8.73
C ARG A 89 -10.83 0.88 8.11
N LEU A 90 -10.83 -0.44 7.92
CA LEU A 90 -9.71 -1.16 7.31
C LEU A 90 -9.76 -1.12 5.79
N ALA A 91 -8.62 -0.81 5.15
CA ALA A 91 -8.33 -1.07 3.74
C ALA A 91 -7.24 -2.15 3.65
N LEU A 92 -7.53 -3.28 3.02
CA LEU A 92 -6.63 -4.42 2.95
C LEU A 92 -5.78 -4.37 1.68
N GLY A 93 -4.53 -3.92 1.80
CA GLY A 93 -3.53 -4.05 0.75
C GLY A 93 -2.77 -5.37 0.89
N ILE A 94 -2.71 -6.15 -0.19
CA ILE A 94 -1.99 -7.43 -0.26
C ILE A 94 -1.03 -7.47 -1.43
N GLY A 95 0.01 -8.29 -1.34
CA GLY A 95 1.01 -8.40 -2.40
C GLY A 95 1.78 -9.70 -2.38
N LEU A 96 2.55 -9.92 -3.45
CA LEU A 96 3.34 -11.15 -3.64
C LEU A 96 4.66 -11.12 -2.85
N SER A 97 5.09 -9.94 -2.35
CA SER A 97 6.45 -9.73 -1.89
C SER A 97 7.48 -9.94 -3.03
N HIS A 98 8.70 -10.36 -2.73
CA HIS A 98 9.80 -10.50 -3.67
C HIS A 98 10.34 -11.92 -3.65
N ARG A 99 10.83 -12.42 -4.80
CA ARG A 99 11.35 -13.79 -4.92
C ARG A 99 12.36 -14.11 -3.81
N ILE A 100 13.34 -13.23 -3.58
CA ILE A 100 14.36 -13.42 -2.54
C ILE A 100 13.75 -13.58 -1.14
N VAL A 101 12.69 -12.85 -0.82
CA VAL A 101 12.01 -12.97 0.48
C VAL A 101 11.24 -14.29 0.57
N ILE A 102 10.53 -14.62 -0.50
CA ILE A 102 9.64 -15.79 -0.49
C ILE A 102 10.44 -17.10 -0.59
N GLU A 103 11.45 -17.16 -1.45
CA GLU A 103 12.25 -18.39 -1.63
C GLU A 103 13.35 -18.53 -0.58
N ASP A 104 14.18 -17.50 -0.39
CA ASP A 104 15.37 -17.64 0.45
C ASP A 104 15.06 -17.46 1.94
N MET A 105 14.12 -16.58 2.31
CA MET A 105 13.82 -16.31 3.72
C MET A 105 12.67 -17.17 4.25
N TYR A 106 11.61 -17.41 3.46
CA TYR A 106 10.44 -18.17 3.90
C TYR A 106 10.42 -19.61 3.39
N GLY A 107 11.24 -19.98 2.42
CA GLY A 107 11.33 -21.34 1.89
C GLY A 107 10.11 -21.78 1.06
N HIS A 108 9.33 -20.82 0.54
CA HIS A 108 8.21 -21.08 -0.37
C HIS A 108 8.65 -20.96 -1.83
N SER A 109 7.95 -21.64 -2.76
CA SER A 109 8.16 -21.42 -4.19
C SER A 109 7.53 -20.10 -4.64
N PHE A 110 8.25 -19.30 -5.43
CA PHE A 110 7.74 -18.09 -6.09
C PHE A 110 7.33 -18.35 -7.55
N ASP A 111 7.09 -19.59 -7.91
CA ASP A 111 6.67 -19.97 -9.26
C ASP A 111 5.21 -19.53 -9.54
N LYS A 112 4.95 -19.12 -10.77
CA LYS A 112 3.63 -18.74 -11.26
C LYS A 112 2.90 -17.70 -10.37
N PRO A 113 3.55 -16.56 -10.00
CA PRO A 113 3.01 -15.62 -9.00
C PRO A 113 1.64 -15.04 -9.38
N ALA A 114 1.36 -14.81 -10.65
CA ALA A 114 0.03 -14.35 -11.09
C ALA A 114 -1.05 -15.43 -10.92
N ARG A 115 -0.71 -16.72 -11.07
CA ARG A 115 -1.62 -17.83 -10.75
C ARG A 115 -1.88 -17.87 -9.26
N HIS A 116 -0.83 -17.85 -8.44
CA HIS A 116 -0.96 -17.81 -6.99
C HIS A 116 -1.93 -16.71 -6.55
N MET A 117 -1.74 -15.46 -7.01
CA MET A 117 -2.63 -14.38 -6.63
C MET A 117 -4.07 -14.59 -7.11
N ARG A 118 -4.28 -15.12 -8.32
CA ARG A 118 -5.63 -15.42 -8.84
C ARG A 118 -6.35 -16.44 -7.96
N GLU A 119 -5.67 -17.53 -7.62
CA GLU A 119 -6.22 -18.59 -6.76
C GLU A 119 -6.42 -18.09 -5.32
N TYR A 120 -5.49 -17.28 -4.83
CA TYR A 120 -5.59 -16.63 -3.52
C TYR A 120 -6.86 -15.77 -3.40
N LEU A 121 -7.13 -14.94 -4.41
CA LEU A 121 -8.33 -14.11 -4.46
C LEU A 121 -9.63 -14.94 -4.60
N SER A 122 -9.56 -16.12 -5.21
CA SER A 122 -10.73 -17.01 -5.34
C SER A 122 -11.19 -17.61 -4.01
N VAL A 123 -10.32 -17.59 -3.00
CA VAL A 123 -10.64 -17.96 -1.62
C VAL A 123 -10.86 -16.73 -0.73
N LEU A 124 -10.00 -15.74 -0.84
CA LEU A 124 -10.04 -14.56 0.03
C LEU A 124 -11.34 -13.76 -0.13
N LEU A 125 -11.71 -13.43 -1.37
CA LEU A 125 -12.83 -12.50 -1.62
C LEU A 125 -14.19 -13.05 -1.15
N PRO A 126 -14.60 -14.30 -1.48
CA PRO A 126 -15.84 -14.86 -0.96
C PRO A 126 -15.89 -14.86 0.56
N LEU A 127 -14.78 -15.21 1.24
CA LEU A 127 -14.73 -15.23 2.69
C LEU A 127 -14.86 -13.84 3.31
N LEU A 128 -14.28 -12.78 2.69
CA LEU A 128 -14.48 -11.41 3.12
C LEU A 128 -15.91 -10.93 2.89
N ASP A 129 -16.58 -11.46 1.85
CA ASP A 129 -17.98 -11.18 1.56
C ASP A 129 -18.97 -12.02 2.42
N GLY A 130 -18.46 -12.90 3.28
CA GLY A 130 -19.27 -13.73 4.20
C GLY A 130 -19.83 -14.97 3.52
N GLU A 131 -19.32 -15.33 2.35
CA GLU A 131 -19.66 -16.52 1.62
C GLU A 131 -18.73 -17.69 2.02
N GLN A 132 -19.07 -18.88 1.60
CA GLN A 132 -18.19 -20.04 1.71
C GLN A 132 -17.21 -20.06 0.53
N ALA A 133 -15.96 -20.36 0.80
CA ALA A 133 -14.98 -20.67 -0.22
C ALA A 133 -14.96 -22.18 -0.46
N SER A 134 -15.09 -22.60 -1.74
CA SER A 134 -14.88 -23.98 -2.18
C SER A 134 -14.04 -23.93 -3.45
N PHE A 135 -12.74 -24.16 -3.30
CA PHE A 135 -11.77 -23.95 -4.37
C PHE A 135 -10.63 -24.97 -4.30
N ASP A 136 -10.39 -25.63 -5.44
CA ASP A 136 -9.30 -26.58 -5.66
C ASP A 136 -8.37 -26.05 -6.74
N GLY A 137 -7.32 -25.35 -6.34
CA GLY A 137 -6.30 -24.81 -7.22
C GLY A 137 -4.99 -25.58 -7.18
N GLU A 138 -4.02 -25.11 -7.95
CA GLU A 138 -2.67 -25.67 -7.97
C GLU A 138 -1.83 -25.16 -6.79
N THR A 139 -2.05 -23.92 -6.37
CA THR A 139 -1.28 -23.26 -5.30
C THR A 139 -2.11 -23.00 -4.03
N VAL A 140 -3.43 -23.01 -4.15
CA VAL A 140 -4.36 -22.77 -3.05
C VAL A 140 -5.51 -23.78 -3.10
N HIS A 141 -5.83 -24.35 -1.94
CA HIS A 141 -6.95 -25.27 -1.77
C HIS A 141 -7.72 -24.87 -0.50
N ALA A 142 -9.05 -24.75 -0.58
CA ALA A 142 -9.87 -24.39 0.56
C ALA A 142 -11.35 -24.78 0.40
N HIS A 143 -11.92 -25.43 1.41
CA HIS A 143 -13.35 -25.67 1.57
C HIS A 143 -13.75 -25.21 2.97
N ILE A 144 -14.11 -23.93 3.13
CA ILE A 144 -14.29 -23.31 4.44
C ILE A 144 -15.26 -22.13 4.39
N GLY A 145 -16.00 -21.93 5.48
CA GLY A 145 -16.73 -20.72 5.79
C GLY A 145 -16.21 -20.09 7.09
N LEU A 146 -16.36 -18.80 7.25
CA LEU A 146 -15.98 -18.07 8.45
C LEU A 146 -17.22 -17.60 9.21
N THR A 147 -17.12 -17.58 10.54
CA THR A 147 -18.20 -17.11 11.44
C THR A 147 -17.89 -15.75 12.06
N VAL A 148 -16.83 -15.07 11.59
CA VAL A 148 -16.46 -13.74 12.07
C VAL A 148 -17.55 -12.73 11.67
N PRO A 149 -18.08 -11.92 12.60
CA PRO A 149 -19.03 -10.88 12.25
C PRO A 149 -18.45 -9.87 11.26
N ARG A 150 -19.30 -9.23 10.47
CA ARG A 150 -18.89 -8.25 9.44
C ARG A 150 -19.50 -6.88 9.75
N LEU A 151 -18.71 -5.82 9.57
CA LEU A 151 -19.15 -4.40 9.66
C LEU A 151 -19.28 -3.73 8.29
N GLY A 152 -19.39 -4.51 7.23
CA GLY A 152 -19.43 -3.98 5.87
C GLY A 152 -18.34 -4.59 4.97
N ARG A 153 -18.12 -3.95 3.84
CA ARG A 153 -17.13 -4.39 2.86
C ARG A 153 -15.74 -3.86 3.21
N ILE A 154 -14.75 -4.74 3.16
CA ILE A 154 -13.33 -4.36 3.29
C ILE A 154 -12.78 -4.13 1.87
N PRO A 155 -12.32 -2.92 1.51
CA PRO A 155 -11.65 -2.71 0.25
C PRO A 155 -10.37 -3.55 0.16
N VAL A 156 -10.20 -4.29 -0.94
CA VAL A 156 -9.01 -5.10 -1.21
C VAL A 156 -8.21 -4.46 -2.33
N LEU A 157 -6.94 -4.16 -2.08
CA LEU A 157 -6.02 -3.54 -3.01
C LEU A 157 -4.82 -4.46 -3.28
N LEU A 158 -4.39 -4.59 -4.52
CA LEU A 158 -3.23 -5.40 -4.86
C LEU A 158 -1.98 -4.53 -5.07
N ALA A 159 -0.83 -4.93 -4.54
CA ALA A 159 0.44 -4.40 -5.02
C ALA A 159 0.67 -4.94 -6.44
N ALA A 160 0.41 -4.13 -7.45
CA ALA A 160 0.42 -4.52 -8.85
C ALA A 160 1.20 -3.53 -9.70
N LEU A 161 2.29 -4.01 -10.35
CA LEU A 161 3.13 -3.22 -11.24
C LEU A 161 3.18 -3.85 -12.65
N ALA A 162 3.26 -5.17 -12.73
CA ALA A 162 3.32 -5.92 -13.99
C ALA A 162 1.92 -6.06 -14.62
N PRO A 163 1.82 -6.16 -15.96
CA PRO A 163 0.53 -6.20 -16.69
C PRO A 163 -0.46 -7.25 -16.19
N GLN A 164 0.01 -8.47 -15.88
CA GLN A 164 -0.86 -9.54 -15.38
C GLN A 164 -1.43 -9.23 -13.98
N MET A 165 -0.63 -8.61 -13.11
CA MET A 165 -1.07 -8.20 -11.77
C MET A 165 -2.03 -7.00 -11.84
N LEU A 166 -1.76 -6.02 -12.73
CA LEU A 166 -2.68 -4.90 -12.98
C LEU A 166 -4.02 -5.39 -13.54
N LYS A 167 -3.99 -6.38 -14.42
CA LYS A 167 -5.21 -7.02 -14.92
C LYS A 167 -6.00 -7.64 -13.77
N LEU A 168 -5.37 -8.45 -12.92
CA LEU A 168 -6.03 -9.04 -11.75
C LEU A 168 -6.56 -7.97 -10.78
N ALA A 169 -5.79 -6.91 -10.54
CA ALA A 169 -6.23 -5.81 -9.68
C ALA A 169 -7.51 -5.15 -10.21
N GLY A 170 -7.59 -4.86 -11.51
CA GLY A 170 -8.79 -4.30 -12.13
C GLY A 170 -9.97 -5.29 -12.16
N GLU A 171 -9.73 -6.54 -12.54
CA GLU A 171 -10.79 -7.55 -12.67
C GLU A 171 -11.37 -8.04 -11.33
N ARG A 172 -10.58 -8.07 -10.26
CA ARG A 172 -10.94 -8.80 -9.04
C ARG A 172 -10.84 -7.97 -7.75
N ALA A 173 -10.04 -6.90 -7.71
CA ALA A 173 -9.82 -6.09 -6.52
C ALA A 173 -10.37 -4.67 -6.68
N ASP A 174 -10.28 -3.85 -5.62
CA ASP A 174 -10.79 -2.49 -5.62
C ASP A 174 -9.77 -1.46 -6.12
N GLY A 175 -8.57 -1.92 -6.43
CA GLY A 175 -7.52 -1.09 -6.94
C GLY A 175 -6.13 -1.64 -6.69
N THR A 176 -5.16 -0.74 -6.70
CA THR A 176 -3.74 -1.06 -6.52
C THR A 176 -3.08 -0.18 -5.46
N VAL A 177 -2.04 -0.73 -4.81
CA VAL A 177 -1.09 0.03 -3.99
C VAL A 177 0.26 0.03 -4.69
N LEU A 178 0.78 1.21 -4.96
CA LEU A 178 2.03 1.44 -5.65
C LEU A 178 3.09 1.95 -4.67
N TRP A 179 4.33 1.54 -4.89
CA TRP A 179 5.52 2.07 -4.23
C TRP A 179 6.59 2.38 -5.29
N MET A 180 7.35 3.45 -5.14
CA MET A 180 8.42 3.85 -6.06
C MET A 180 7.99 3.96 -7.53
N THR A 181 6.79 4.48 -7.78
CA THR A 181 6.22 4.61 -9.12
C THR A 181 5.88 6.07 -9.37
N GLY A 182 6.59 6.72 -10.29
CA GLY A 182 6.43 8.14 -10.59
C GLY A 182 5.22 8.45 -11.48
N PRO A 183 4.89 9.75 -11.67
CA PRO A 183 3.67 10.19 -12.34
C PRO A 183 3.59 9.77 -13.82
N ALA A 184 4.70 9.72 -14.55
CA ALA A 184 4.68 9.30 -15.95
C ALA A 184 4.31 7.81 -16.07
N THR A 185 4.90 6.96 -15.23
CA THR A 185 4.58 5.53 -15.18
C THR A 185 3.14 5.28 -14.74
N VAL A 186 2.63 6.05 -13.77
CA VAL A 186 1.22 5.98 -13.34
C VAL A 186 0.30 6.30 -14.51
N ARG A 187 0.55 7.42 -15.21
CA ARG A 187 -0.27 7.91 -16.34
C ARG A 187 -0.24 6.95 -17.54
N ASP A 188 0.94 6.47 -17.92
CA ASP A 188 1.14 5.80 -19.22
C ASP A 188 1.06 4.26 -19.13
N HIS A 189 1.24 3.69 -17.92
CA HIS A 189 1.25 2.24 -17.71
C HIS A 189 0.21 1.74 -16.71
N ILE A 190 0.17 2.31 -15.50
CA ILE A 190 -0.66 1.77 -14.41
C ILE A 190 -2.14 2.05 -14.66
N VAL A 191 -2.52 3.32 -14.74
CA VAL A 191 -3.93 3.74 -14.82
C VAL A 191 -4.62 3.19 -16.08
N PRO A 192 -4.04 3.25 -17.29
CA PRO A 192 -4.67 2.67 -18.46
C PRO A 192 -4.90 1.16 -18.32
N SER A 193 -3.91 0.44 -17.80
CA SER A 193 -3.97 -1.02 -17.69
C SER A 193 -5.03 -1.49 -16.69
N ILE A 194 -5.04 -0.92 -15.49
CA ILE A 194 -5.97 -1.34 -14.43
C ILE A 194 -7.41 -0.90 -14.74
N THR A 195 -7.59 0.31 -15.29
CA THR A 195 -8.92 0.83 -15.66
C THR A 195 -9.54 0.04 -16.80
N ALA A 196 -8.75 -0.29 -17.84
CA ALA A 196 -9.23 -1.15 -18.93
C ALA A 196 -9.68 -2.53 -18.42
N ALA A 197 -8.93 -3.13 -17.49
CA ALA A 197 -9.27 -4.41 -16.89
C ALA A 197 -10.55 -4.32 -16.03
N ALA A 198 -10.70 -3.27 -15.21
CA ALA A 198 -11.89 -3.05 -14.41
C ALA A 198 -13.14 -2.87 -15.29
N ARG A 199 -13.07 -2.04 -16.32
CA ARG A 199 -14.18 -1.81 -17.29
C ARG A 199 -14.55 -3.09 -18.02
N SER A 200 -13.57 -3.87 -18.46
CA SER A 200 -13.83 -5.16 -19.13
C SER A 200 -14.54 -6.17 -18.21
N ALA A 201 -14.35 -6.07 -16.91
CA ALA A 201 -15.01 -6.89 -15.89
C ALA A 201 -16.31 -6.27 -15.34
N GLY A 202 -16.76 -5.14 -15.88
CA GLY A 202 -17.97 -4.43 -15.41
C GLY A 202 -17.84 -3.84 -14.01
N ARG A 203 -16.61 -3.56 -13.55
CA ARG A 203 -16.31 -3.02 -12.22
C ARG A 203 -16.17 -1.50 -12.24
N PRO A 204 -16.38 -0.84 -11.11
CA PRO A 204 -16.10 0.60 -10.95
C PRO A 204 -14.64 0.95 -11.26
N ASP A 205 -14.38 2.23 -11.51
CA ASP A 205 -13.01 2.71 -11.66
C ASP A 205 -12.19 2.40 -10.40
N PRO A 206 -10.97 1.85 -10.57
CA PRO A 206 -10.18 1.34 -9.45
C PRO A 206 -9.53 2.46 -8.64
N ARG A 207 -9.32 2.23 -7.34
CA ARG A 207 -8.45 3.07 -6.51
C ARG A 207 -7.00 2.87 -6.94
N VAL A 208 -6.28 3.97 -7.05
CA VAL A 208 -4.83 3.99 -7.30
C VAL A 208 -4.17 4.69 -6.11
N VAL A 209 -3.74 3.88 -5.14
CA VAL A 209 -3.01 4.35 -3.96
C VAL A 209 -1.53 4.41 -4.32
N CYS A 210 -0.94 5.59 -4.30
CA CYS A 210 0.47 5.80 -4.64
C CYS A 210 1.24 6.29 -3.41
N VAL A 211 2.17 5.46 -2.94
CA VAL A 211 3.06 5.77 -1.82
C VAL A 211 4.40 6.22 -2.37
N LEU A 212 4.84 7.44 -2.02
CA LEU A 212 6.16 7.95 -2.40
C LEU A 212 6.86 8.62 -1.21
N PRO A 213 8.21 8.60 -1.20
CA PRO A 213 8.98 9.39 -0.25
C PRO A 213 8.74 10.89 -0.47
N VAL A 214 8.56 11.64 0.63
CA VAL A 214 8.31 13.09 0.59
C VAL A 214 9.27 13.82 1.53
N CYS A 215 9.83 14.92 1.03
CA CYS A 215 10.66 15.83 1.82
C CYS A 215 10.58 17.25 1.26
N VAL A 216 10.04 18.19 2.03
CA VAL A 216 10.15 19.63 1.72
C VAL A 216 11.50 20.13 2.20
N THR A 217 12.30 20.69 1.29
CA THR A 217 13.66 21.13 1.58
C THR A 217 14.16 22.08 0.50
N ASP A 218 15.10 22.96 0.85
CA ASP A 218 15.81 23.79 -0.12
C ASP A 218 17.04 23.06 -0.72
N ASP A 219 17.53 22.00 -0.08
CA ASP A 219 18.63 21.17 -0.58
C ASP A 219 18.12 19.89 -1.25
N VAL A 220 17.57 20.05 -2.45
CA VAL A 220 17.02 18.95 -3.26
C VAL A 220 18.06 17.87 -3.56
N ALA A 221 19.33 18.27 -3.79
CA ALA A 221 20.38 17.32 -4.13
C ALA A 221 20.70 16.38 -2.95
N ALA A 222 20.86 16.93 -1.74
CA ALA A 222 21.07 16.13 -0.54
C ALA A 222 19.85 15.25 -0.22
N SER A 223 18.64 15.77 -0.42
CA SER A 223 17.39 15.03 -0.20
C SER A 223 17.30 13.81 -1.14
N ARG A 224 17.54 13.98 -2.45
CA ARG A 224 17.56 12.87 -3.41
C ARG A 224 18.62 11.83 -3.09
N ALA A 225 19.84 12.27 -2.77
CA ALA A 225 20.92 11.37 -2.35
C ALA A 225 20.57 10.59 -1.07
N ALA A 226 19.86 11.21 -0.13
CA ALA A 226 19.35 10.55 1.07
C ALA A 226 18.28 9.49 0.73
N ALA A 227 17.37 9.81 -0.18
CA ALA A 227 16.36 8.86 -0.66
C ALA A 227 17.02 7.66 -1.38
N ASP A 228 17.99 7.89 -2.27
CA ASP A 228 18.74 6.82 -2.93
C ASP A 228 19.45 5.91 -1.93
N LYS A 229 19.99 6.47 -0.86
CA LYS A 229 20.64 5.67 0.19
C LYS A 229 19.65 4.88 1.03
N VAL A 230 18.56 5.51 1.48
CA VAL A 230 17.56 4.88 2.36
C VAL A 230 16.80 3.79 1.61
N PHE A 231 16.48 4.03 0.35
CA PHE A 231 15.65 3.15 -0.47
C PHE A 231 16.44 2.35 -1.52
N ALA A 232 17.76 2.24 -1.36
CA ALA A 232 18.67 1.61 -2.32
C ALA A 232 18.22 0.22 -2.80
N ILE A 233 17.67 -0.60 -1.88
CA ILE A 233 17.21 -1.96 -2.20
C ILE A 233 16.11 -1.96 -3.28
N TYR A 234 15.22 -0.97 -3.27
CA TYR A 234 14.14 -0.88 -4.27
C TYR A 234 14.65 -0.55 -5.67
N GLY A 235 15.77 0.14 -5.80
CA GLY A 235 16.43 0.33 -7.09
C GLY A 235 16.98 -0.95 -7.73
N GLN A 236 17.16 -2.02 -6.92
CA GLN A 236 17.73 -3.29 -7.34
C GLN A 236 16.67 -4.39 -7.55
N LEU A 237 15.51 -4.28 -6.92
CA LEU A 237 14.43 -5.25 -7.06
C LEU A 237 13.80 -5.15 -8.46
N PRO A 238 13.73 -6.26 -9.24
CA PRO A 238 13.34 -6.21 -10.64
C PRO A 238 11.99 -5.53 -10.93
N SER A 239 11.01 -5.71 -10.05
CA SER A 239 9.68 -5.12 -10.19
C SER A 239 9.70 -3.59 -10.10
N TYR A 240 10.48 -3.04 -9.16
CA TYR A 240 10.62 -1.59 -9.00
C TYR A 240 11.60 -1.00 -10.03
N ARG A 241 12.69 -1.70 -10.35
CA ARG A 241 13.60 -1.26 -11.41
C ARG A 241 12.86 -1.04 -12.73
N ALA A 242 11.97 -1.97 -13.10
CA ALA A 242 11.14 -1.83 -14.28
C ALA A 242 10.22 -0.59 -14.26
N MET A 243 9.76 -0.15 -13.09
CA MET A 243 8.95 1.08 -12.96
C MET A 243 9.83 2.33 -13.04
N LEU A 244 10.99 2.32 -12.38
CA LEU A 244 11.97 3.40 -12.47
C LEU A 244 12.46 3.58 -13.92
N ASP A 245 12.70 2.48 -14.65
CA ASP A 245 13.08 2.52 -16.08
C ASP A 245 11.97 3.15 -16.96
N LYS A 246 10.70 2.81 -16.69
CA LYS A 246 9.55 3.42 -17.38
C LYS A 246 9.41 4.92 -17.07
N GLU A 247 9.75 5.33 -15.86
CA GLU A 247 9.75 6.72 -15.44
C GLU A 247 10.93 7.51 -16.03
N GLY A 248 11.97 6.82 -16.50
CA GLY A 248 13.24 7.44 -16.89
C GLY A 248 14.11 7.81 -15.69
N ALA A 249 13.88 7.20 -14.54
CA ALA A 249 14.56 7.47 -13.28
C ALA A 249 15.79 6.58 -13.08
N ALA A 250 16.90 7.14 -12.68
CA ALA A 250 18.13 6.40 -12.37
C ALA A 250 18.00 5.62 -11.05
N GLY A 251 17.31 6.18 -10.05
CA GLY A 251 17.13 5.59 -8.75
C GLY A 251 15.89 6.08 -8.00
N PRO A 252 15.70 5.59 -6.76
CA PRO A 252 14.61 5.99 -5.89
C PRO A 252 14.53 7.51 -5.61
N GLY A 253 15.68 8.19 -5.57
CA GLY A 253 15.76 9.63 -5.36
C GLY A 253 15.09 10.46 -6.47
N ASP A 254 15.03 9.93 -7.70
CA ASP A 254 14.40 10.62 -8.82
C ASP A 254 12.87 10.59 -8.78
N VAL A 255 12.29 9.60 -8.10
CA VAL A 255 10.83 9.49 -7.89
C VAL A 255 10.40 10.01 -6.53
N ALA A 256 11.33 10.41 -5.66
CA ALA A 256 11.00 11.05 -4.40
C ALA A 256 10.41 12.46 -4.66
N VAL A 257 9.31 12.76 -3.99
CA VAL A 257 8.65 14.08 -4.04
C VAL A 257 9.44 15.04 -3.15
N THR A 258 10.27 15.89 -3.76
CA THR A 258 11.20 16.74 -3.00
C THR A 258 11.44 18.08 -3.69
N GLY A 259 11.65 19.11 -2.89
CA GLY A 259 11.83 20.50 -3.28
C GLY A 259 11.29 21.44 -2.22
N ASP A 260 11.18 22.73 -2.56
CA ASP A 260 10.43 23.69 -1.75
C ASP A 260 8.92 23.37 -1.77
N GLU A 261 8.13 24.14 -1.06
CA GLU A 261 6.68 23.94 -0.94
C GLU A 261 5.96 23.98 -2.29
N ASP A 262 6.35 24.89 -3.17
CA ASP A 262 5.72 25.03 -4.50
C ASP A 262 6.06 23.82 -5.38
N ALA A 263 7.31 23.39 -5.38
CA ALA A 263 7.76 22.25 -6.16
C ALA A 263 7.12 20.94 -5.69
N VAL A 264 7.03 20.72 -4.37
CA VAL A 264 6.38 19.53 -3.79
C VAL A 264 4.87 19.55 -4.09
N THR A 265 4.21 20.69 -3.96
CA THR A 265 2.79 20.86 -4.31
C THR A 265 2.54 20.53 -5.78
N ALA A 266 3.38 21.03 -6.70
CA ALA A 266 3.27 20.76 -8.12
C ALA A 266 3.45 19.26 -8.45
N GLN A 267 4.41 18.58 -7.80
CA GLN A 267 4.64 17.15 -7.97
C GLN A 267 3.45 16.31 -7.47
N ILE A 268 2.85 16.67 -6.33
CA ILE A 268 1.63 16.02 -5.82
C ILE A 268 0.45 16.25 -6.76
N ALA A 269 0.31 17.46 -7.31
CA ALA A 269 -0.71 17.77 -8.32
C ALA A 269 -0.51 16.96 -9.61
N ALA A 270 0.74 16.74 -10.04
CA ALA A 270 1.07 15.92 -11.20
C ALA A 270 0.65 14.44 -10.99
N LEU A 271 0.81 13.89 -9.78
CA LEU A 271 0.30 12.55 -9.43
C LEU A 271 -1.22 12.48 -9.54
N ALA A 272 -1.94 13.49 -9.04
CA ALA A 272 -3.40 13.58 -9.19
C ALA A 272 -3.81 13.63 -10.67
N ALA A 273 -3.14 14.45 -11.49
CA ALA A 273 -3.38 14.53 -12.93
C ALA A 273 -3.05 13.23 -13.67
N ALA A 274 -2.11 12.43 -13.17
CA ALA A 274 -1.78 11.10 -13.69
C ALA A 274 -2.83 10.03 -13.36
N GLY A 275 -3.81 10.33 -12.47
CA GLY A 275 -4.88 9.43 -12.10
C GLY A 275 -4.71 8.72 -10.74
N VAL A 276 -3.78 9.19 -9.90
CA VAL A 276 -3.70 8.76 -8.49
C VAL A 276 -4.97 9.21 -7.76
N THR A 277 -5.64 8.29 -7.09
CA THR A 277 -6.84 8.59 -6.28
C THR A 277 -6.49 8.90 -4.83
N ASP A 278 -5.45 8.25 -4.33
CA ASP A 278 -4.96 8.37 -2.96
C ASP A 278 -3.42 8.51 -2.98
N PHE A 279 -2.92 9.68 -2.64
CA PHE A 279 -1.50 9.89 -2.42
C PHE A 279 -1.15 9.63 -0.96
N VAL A 280 -0.13 8.81 -0.71
CA VAL A 280 0.33 8.46 0.63
C VAL A 280 1.76 8.94 0.81
N ALA A 281 1.95 9.93 1.68
CA ALA A 281 3.23 10.54 1.93
C ALA A 281 4.10 9.66 2.84
N GLY A 282 5.23 9.16 2.33
CA GLY A 282 6.29 8.53 3.11
C GLY A 282 7.29 9.59 3.59
N GLU A 283 7.01 10.25 4.70
CA GLU A 283 7.85 11.32 5.23
C GLU A 283 9.23 10.79 5.64
N TYR A 284 10.30 11.16 4.92
CA TYR A 284 11.69 10.78 5.24
C TYR A 284 12.57 11.96 5.65
N ALA A 285 12.00 13.17 5.66
CA ALA A 285 12.65 14.39 6.09
C ALA A 285 13.20 14.32 7.53
N ARG A 286 14.27 15.03 7.80
CA ARG A 286 14.94 15.08 9.10
C ARG A 286 15.11 16.53 9.59
N GLY A 287 15.36 16.69 10.88
CA GLY A 287 15.60 18.01 11.45
C GLY A 287 14.44 18.99 11.24
N ALA A 288 14.74 20.21 10.81
CA ALA A 288 13.76 21.25 10.56
C ALA A 288 12.81 20.93 9.39
N ASP A 289 13.31 20.23 8.37
CA ASP A 289 12.53 19.85 7.19
C ASP A 289 11.38 18.87 7.54
N LYS A 290 11.47 18.12 8.63
CA LYS A 290 10.42 17.22 9.07
C LYS A 290 9.12 17.96 9.39
N GLN A 291 9.20 19.04 10.17
CA GLN A 291 8.02 19.83 10.51
C GLN A 291 7.51 20.58 9.29
N ARG A 292 8.41 21.17 8.49
CA ARG A 292 8.11 21.88 7.25
C ARG A 292 7.35 20.97 6.26
N THR A 293 7.80 19.70 6.09
CA THR A 293 7.11 18.71 5.26
C THR A 293 5.70 18.42 5.78
N ARG A 294 5.56 18.22 7.10
CA ARG A 294 4.26 17.93 7.72
C ARG A 294 3.30 19.10 7.57
N ASP A 295 3.76 20.34 7.75
CA ASP A 295 2.94 21.54 7.65
C ASP A 295 2.44 21.75 6.22
N LEU A 296 3.29 21.54 5.20
CA LEU A 296 2.84 21.55 3.81
C LEU A 296 1.77 20.50 3.55
N LEU A 297 2.01 19.24 3.93
CA LEU A 297 1.03 18.18 3.71
C LEU A 297 -0.32 18.52 4.35
N LYS A 298 -0.35 19.06 5.57
CA LYS A 298 -1.56 19.55 6.23
C LYS A 298 -2.28 20.63 5.44
N SER A 299 -1.55 21.58 4.87
CA SER A 299 -2.14 22.65 4.06
C SER A 299 -2.81 22.16 2.78
N LEU A 300 -2.45 20.97 2.30
CA LEU A 300 -3.01 20.32 1.10
C LEU A 300 -4.23 19.43 1.41
N LEU A 301 -4.64 19.27 2.69
CA LEU A 301 -5.77 18.44 3.10
C LEU A 301 -7.12 19.17 2.99
N ALA A 302 -7.12 20.48 2.75
CA ALA A 302 -8.29 21.35 2.72
C ALA A 302 -9.12 21.20 1.42
#